data_2fafad37ee9528400e0e73ad314a80a8
#
_entry.id   2fafad37ee9528400e0e73ad314a80a8
#
_cell.length_a   1.000
_cell.length_b   1.000
_cell.length_c   1.000
_cell.angle_alpha   90.00
_cell.angle_beta   90.00
_cell.angle_gamma   90.00
#
_symmetry.space_group_name_H-M   'P 1'
#
loop_
_entity.id
_entity.type
_entity.pdbx_description
1 polymer ?
#
loop_
_entity_poly.entity_id
_entity_poly.type
_entity_poly.pdbx_seq_one_letter_code
_entity_poly.pdbx_strand_id
1 'polypeptide(L)'
;GHRAVVIQRTEAEPMLSNTMVENSPVHCTSVGKAILAYQPAEIVDRVIDAGLQRYTESTITDPEALRAELTRTRERGFAIDEGEHQPGLRCVGAPIRNQAGHVFAGISVSAPAWQLPLTEVDKLNQVVIYHANLISQRLGYVRS
;
A
#
# COMPACT_ATOMS: atom_id res chain seq x y z
N GLY A 1 -17.07 5.10 -1.99
CA GLY A 1 -15.68 5.38 -2.25
C GLY A 1 -14.86 4.11 -2.43
N HIS A 2 -13.68 4.28 -2.95
CA HIS A 2 -12.76 3.15 -3.13
C HIS A 2 -11.92 2.97 -1.88
N ARG A 3 -11.92 1.76 -1.34
CA ARG A 3 -11.17 1.42 -0.15
C ARG A 3 -10.52 0.05 -0.30
N ALA A 4 -9.37 -0.11 0.33
CA ALA A 4 -8.77 -1.42 0.51
C ALA A 4 -9.44 -2.07 1.73
N VAL A 5 -9.78 -3.35 1.60
CA VAL A 5 -10.41 -4.12 2.68
C VAL A 5 -9.38 -5.11 3.20
N VAL A 6 -9.15 -5.09 4.51
CA VAL A 6 -8.27 -6.04 5.15
C VAL A 6 -9.06 -7.34 5.36
N ILE A 7 -8.70 -8.39 4.64
CA ILE A 7 -9.36 -9.69 4.72
C ILE A 7 -8.65 -10.64 5.68
N GLN A 8 -7.36 -10.40 5.92
CA GLN A 8 -6.60 -11.13 6.93
C GLN A 8 -5.44 -10.29 7.41
N ARG A 9 -5.18 -10.38 8.70
CA ARG A 9 -4.12 -9.62 9.34
C ARG A 9 -3.44 -10.49 10.39
N THR A 10 -2.11 -10.46 10.42
CA THR A 10 -1.31 -11.12 11.45
C THR A 10 -0.46 -10.06 12.12
N GLU A 11 -0.48 -10.02 13.43
CA GLU A 11 0.21 -9.00 14.20
C GLU A 11 1.29 -9.63 15.08
N ALA A 12 2.50 -9.06 15.01
CA ALA A 12 3.63 -9.52 15.83
C ALA A 12 3.58 -8.97 17.25
N GLU A 13 2.98 -7.78 17.42
CA GLU A 13 2.92 -7.07 18.70
C GLU A 13 1.46 -6.75 19.04
N PRO A 14 0.99 -7.06 20.26
CA PRO A 14 -0.39 -6.77 20.64
C PRO A 14 -0.76 -5.28 20.55
N MET A 15 0.20 -4.37 20.74
CA MET A 15 -0.06 -2.95 20.68
C MET A 15 -0.46 -2.47 19.28
N LEU A 16 -0.15 -3.23 18.23
CA LEU A 16 -0.50 -2.89 16.86
C LEU A 16 -1.96 -3.19 16.54
N SER A 17 -2.61 -4.08 17.30
CA SER A 17 -3.98 -4.52 17.01
C SER A 17 -4.99 -3.39 17.04
N ASN A 18 -4.77 -2.37 17.86
CA ASN A 18 -5.70 -1.26 18.02
C ASN A 18 -5.55 -0.19 16.93
N THR A 19 -4.49 -0.26 16.14
CA THR A 19 -4.22 0.74 15.10
C THR A 19 -4.71 0.30 13.73
N MET A 20 -5.09 -0.95 13.56
CA MET A 20 -5.50 -1.51 12.29
C MET A 20 -6.99 -1.37 12.09
N VAL A 21 -7.40 -1.07 10.86
CA VAL A 21 -8.81 -0.94 10.48
C VAL A 21 -9.13 -1.89 9.33
N GLU A 22 -10.37 -2.35 9.28
CA GLU A 22 -10.79 -3.29 8.25
C GLU A 22 -10.88 -2.64 6.87
N ASN A 23 -11.32 -1.38 6.82
CA ASN A 23 -11.43 -0.62 5.58
C ASN A 23 -10.45 0.55 5.63
N SER A 24 -9.55 0.59 4.66
CA SER A 24 -8.51 1.62 4.61
C SER A 24 -8.64 2.43 3.33
N PRO A 25 -8.45 3.75 3.40
CA PRO A 25 -8.45 4.58 2.20
C PRO A 25 -7.30 4.19 1.28
N VAL A 26 -7.52 4.27 -0.04
CA VAL A 26 -6.52 3.78 -1.01
C VAL A 26 -5.44 4.80 -1.34
N HIS A 27 -5.66 6.08 -1.08
CA HIS A 27 -4.70 7.14 -1.43
C HIS A 27 -3.64 7.39 -0.37
N CYS A 28 -3.81 6.87 0.84
CA CYS A 28 -2.93 7.19 1.97
C CYS A 28 -2.52 5.97 2.80
N THR A 29 -2.65 4.78 2.25
CA THR A 29 -2.15 3.54 2.87
C THR A 29 -1.22 2.83 1.90
N SER A 30 -0.30 2.04 2.44
CA SER A 30 0.67 1.33 1.59
C SER A 30 0.00 0.29 0.70
N VAL A 31 -0.94 -0.50 1.25
CA VAL A 31 -1.70 -1.48 0.47
C VAL A 31 -2.55 -0.78 -0.58
N GLY A 32 -3.25 0.29 -0.20
CA GLY A 32 -4.10 1.05 -1.12
C GLY A 32 -3.30 1.63 -2.27
N LYS A 33 -2.18 2.28 -2.00
CA LYS A 33 -1.33 2.84 -3.04
C LYS A 33 -0.69 1.76 -3.90
N ALA A 34 -0.30 0.62 -3.30
CA ALA A 34 0.28 -0.49 -4.04
C ALA A 34 -0.72 -1.08 -5.04
N ILE A 35 -1.99 -1.17 -4.68
CA ILE A 35 -3.04 -1.63 -5.57
C ILE A 35 -3.37 -0.56 -6.62
N LEU A 36 -3.57 0.67 -6.18
CA LEU A 36 -4.01 1.78 -7.04
C LEU A 36 -3.00 2.10 -8.14
N ALA A 37 -1.71 1.95 -7.84
CA ALA A 37 -0.63 2.24 -8.79
C ALA A 37 -0.70 1.40 -10.08
N TYR A 38 -1.37 0.26 -10.03
CA TYR A 38 -1.48 -0.67 -11.17
C TYR A 38 -2.88 -0.70 -11.77
N GLN A 39 -3.76 0.21 -11.37
CA GLN A 39 -5.11 0.29 -11.90
C GLN A 39 -5.16 1.17 -13.14
N PRO A 40 -6.18 1.01 -14.00
CA PRO A 40 -6.38 1.91 -15.12
C PRO A 40 -6.54 3.37 -14.67
N ALA A 41 -6.20 4.30 -15.56
CA ALA A 41 -6.27 5.72 -15.26
C ALA A 41 -7.67 6.16 -14.80
N GLU A 42 -8.73 5.54 -15.35
CA GLU A 42 -10.11 5.86 -14.96
C GLU A 42 -10.39 5.58 -13.49
N ILE A 43 -9.79 4.53 -12.94
CA ILE A 43 -9.95 4.20 -11.52
C ILE A 43 -9.25 5.24 -10.65
N VAL A 44 -8.04 5.64 -11.03
CA VAL A 44 -7.30 6.71 -10.32
C VAL A 44 -8.09 8.01 -10.37
N ASP A 45 -8.65 8.36 -11.52
CA ASP A 45 -9.47 9.57 -11.69
C ASP A 45 -10.69 9.54 -10.78
N ARG A 46 -11.35 8.38 -10.65
CA ARG A 46 -12.51 8.23 -9.75
C ARG A 46 -12.13 8.43 -8.28
N VAL A 47 -10.98 7.92 -7.88
CA VAL A 47 -10.49 8.11 -6.51
C VAL A 47 -10.25 9.60 -6.25
N ILE A 48 -9.63 10.30 -7.20
CA ILE A 48 -9.36 11.72 -7.10
C ILE A 48 -10.66 12.52 -7.07
N ASP A 49 -11.60 12.20 -7.96
CA ASP A 49 -12.89 12.91 -8.06
C ASP A 49 -13.75 12.72 -6.81
N ALA A 50 -13.63 11.59 -6.14
CA ALA A 50 -14.34 11.33 -4.88
C ALA A 50 -13.78 12.15 -3.72
N GLY A 51 -12.60 12.74 -3.88
CA GLY A 51 -11.92 13.56 -2.89
C GLY A 51 -10.81 12.79 -2.18
N LEU A 52 -9.68 13.46 -2.03
CA LEU A 52 -8.53 12.92 -1.30
C LEU A 52 -8.57 13.48 0.12
N GLN A 53 -9.30 12.79 1.00
CA GLN A 53 -9.48 13.24 2.36
C GLN A 53 -8.15 13.31 3.11
N ARG A 54 -7.94 14.40 3.84
CA ARG A 54 -6.76 14.56 4.69
C ARG A 54 -7.00 13.90 6.03
N TYR A 55 -6.09 13.00 6.40
CA TYR A 55 -6.09 12.34 7.72
C TYR A 55 -4.97 12.86 8.60
N THR A 56 -3.84 13.23 8.00
CA THR A 56 -2.67 13.78 8.69
C THR A 56 -2.09 14.90 7.83
N GLU A 57 -1.09 15.59 8.36
CA GLU A 57 -0.36 16.59 7.56
C GLU A 57 0.39 15.95 6.39
N SER A 58 0.72 14.66 6.50
CA SER A 58 1.46 13.94 5.46
C SER A 58 0.57 13.34 4.37
N THR A 59 -0.75 13.36 4.54
CA THR A 59 -1.67 12.82 3.54
C THR A 59 -1.52 13.56 2.22
N ILE A 60 -1.38 12.82 1.13
CA ILE A 60 -1.35 13.39 -0.22
C ILE A 60 -2.78 13.78 -0.59
N THR A 61 -3.01 15.09 -0.80
CA THR A 61 -4.33 15.62 -1.16
C THR A 61 -4.33 16.31 -2.52
N ASP A 62 -3.15 16.52 -3.11
CA ASP A 62 -3.03 17.09 -4.44
C ASP A 62 -3.08 15.99 -5.49
N PRO A 63 -3.98 16.08 -6.50
CA PRO A 63 -4.10 15.05 -7.53
C PRO A 63 -2.79 14.75 -8.28
N GLU A 64 -2.03 15.77 -8.63
CA GLU A 64 -0.78 15.56 -9.38
C GLU A 64 0.30 14.92 -8.50
N ALA A 65 0.35 15.28 -7.21
CA ALA A 65 1.25 14.65 -6.27
C ALA A 65 0.91 13.16 -6.09
N LEU A 66 -0.38 12.83 -6.05
CA LEU A 66 -0.80 11.43 -5.97
C LEU A 66 -0.39 10.66 -7.23
N ARG A 67 -0.63 11.21 -8.41
CA ARG A 67 -0.24 10.55 -9.67
C ARG A 67 1.26 10.29 -9.72
N ALA A 68 2.07 11.27 -9.28
CA ALA A 68 3.52 11.11 -9.22
C ALA A 68 3.93 10.00 -8.24
N GLU A 69 3.28 9.93 -7.09
CA GLU A 69 3.55 8.86 -6.10
C GLU A 69 3.17 7.49 -6.65
N LEU A 70 2.05 7.38 -7.34
CA LEU A 70 1.62 6.12 -7.95
C LEU A 70 2.59 5.67 -9.05
N THR A 71 3.11 6.61 -9.84
CA THR A 71 4.12 6.30 -10.85
C THR A 71 5.39 5.75 -10.20
N ARG A 72 5.88 6.39 -9.14
CA ARG A 72 7.04 5.91 -8.40
C ARG A 72 6.79 4.52 -7.80
N THR A 73 5.59 4.30 -7.26
CA THR A 73 5.20 3.01 -6.68
C THR A 73 5.24 1.91 -7.73
N ARG A 74 4.69 2.18 -8.92
CA ARG A 74 4.70 1.23 -10.03
C ARG A 74 6.13 0.92 -10.49
N GLU A 75 6.97 1.93 -10.59
CA GLU A 75 8.36 1.76 -11.04
C GLU A 75 9.21 0.96 -10.06
N ARG A 76 9.04 1.21 -8.77
CA ARG A 76 9.85 0.55 -7.75
C ARG A 76 9.25 -0.76 -7.23
N GLY A 77 7.94 -1.00 -7.43
CA GLY A 77 7.27 -2.25 -7.07
C GLY A 77 6.74 -2.32 -5.64
N PHE A 78 6.78 -1.22 -4.91
CA PHE A 78 6.25 -1.15 -3.55
C PHE A 78 5.78 0.26 -3.22
N ALA A 79 4.92 0.37 -2.22
CA ALA A 79 4.43 1.66 -1.71
C ALA A 79 4.91 1.86 -0.28
N ILE A 80 5.15 3.11 0.09
CA ILE A 80 5.48 3.49 1.46
C ILE A 80 4.42 4.47 1.94
N ASP A 81 3.93 4.24 3.15
CA ASP A 81 3.05 5.15 3.87
C ASP A 81 3.86 5.73 5.04
N GLU A 82 4.14 7.03 4.99
CA GLU A 82 4.91 7.75 6.00
C GLU A 82 3.97 8.58 6.87
N GLY A 83 3.14 7.91 7.67
CA GLY A 83 2.20 8.61 8.52
C GLY A 83 1.09 9.33 7.75
N GLU A 84 0.72 8.84 6.58
CA GLU A 84 -0.26 9.50 5.72
C GLU A 84 -1.68 9.24 6.18
N HIS A 85 -1.93 8.12 6.84
CA HIS A 85 -3.25 7.77 7.39
C HIS A 85 -3.25 7.89 8.92
N GLN A 86 -2.20 7.41 9.58
CA GLN A 86 -2.05 7.51 11.03
C GLN A 86 -0.68 8.10 11.35
N PRO A 87 -0.62 9.17 12.15
CA PRO A 87 0.66 9.79 12.52
C PRO A 87 1.59 8.79 13.19
N GLY A 88 2.87 8.85 12.87
CA GLY A 88 3.90 8.03 13.51
C GLY A 88 3.95 6.59 13.04
N LEU A 89 3.09 6.18 12.11
CA LEU A 89 3.07 4.82 11.58
C LEU A 89 3.76 4.79 10.22
N ARG A 90 4.67 3.85 10.03
CA ARG A 90 5.34 3.62 8.75
C ARG A 90 4.93 2.25 8.21
N CYS A 91 4.50 2.21 6.96
CA CYS A 91 4.01 1.00 6.34
C CYS A 91 4.69 0.81 4.98
N VAL A 92 4.96 -0.43 4.63
CA VAL A 92 5.45 -0.82 3.31
C VAL A 92 4.48 -1.84 2.74
N GLY A 93 4.04 -1.64 1.50
CA GLY A 93 3.11 -2.54 0.84
C GLY A 93 3.57 -2.91 -0.55
N ALA A 94 3.20 -4.11 -1.00
CA ALA A 94 3.51 -4.60 -2.34
C ALA A 94 2.29 -5.28 -2.95
N PRO A 95 2.15 -5.20 -4.30
CA PRO A 95 0.98 -5.72 -4.99
C PRO A 95 1.01 -7.24 -5.13
N ILE A 96 -0.18 -7.85 -5.10
CA ILE A 96 -0.39 -9.26 -5.40
C ILE A 96 -1.17 -9.33 -6.71
N ARG A 97 -0.70 -10.20 -7.63
CA ARG A 97 -1.30 -10.39 -8.95
C ARG A 97 -2.04 -11.72 -9.02
N ASN A 98 -3.13 -11.73 -9.78
CA ASN A 98 -3.82 -12.98 -10.11
C ASN A 98 -3.19 -13.65 -11.32
N GLN A 99 -3.76 -14.77 -11.77
CA GLN A 99 -3.26 -15.53 -12.93
C GLN A 99 -3.23 -14.69 -14.21
N ALA A 100 -4.16 -13.75 -14.36
CA ALA A 100 -4.20 -12.85 -15.52
C ALA A 100 -3.18 -11.71 -15.43
N GLY A 101 -2.45 -11.60 -14.32
CA GLY A 101 -1.47 -10.53 -14.10
C GLY A 101 -2.06 -9.25 -13.54
N HIS A 102 -3.34 -9.25 -13.20
CA HIS A 102 -3.99 -8.07 -12.62
C HIS A 102 -3.68 -7.97 -11.14
N VAL A 103 -3.36 -6.76 -10.68
CA VAL A 103 -3.19 -6.46 -9.27
C VAL A 103 -4.58 -6.29 -8.65
N PHE A 104 -4.92 -7.15 -7.71
CA PHE A 104 -6.22 -7.15 -7.05
C PHE A 104 -6.13 -7.08 -5.53
N ALA A 105 -4.93 -7.27 -4.98
CA ALA A 105 -4.69 -7.30 -3.56
C ALA A 105 -3.27 -6.82 -3.26
N GLY A 106 -2.92 -6.76 -1.99
CA GLY A 106 -1.56 -6.42 -1.56
C GLY A 106 -1.29 -6.97 -0.18
N ILE A 107 -0.02 -7.03 0.16
CA ILE A 107 0.42 -7.31 1.52
C ILE A 107 1.21 -6.12 2.03
N SER A 108 1.17 -5.91 3.34
CA SER A 108 1.92 -4.80 3.94
C SER A 108 2.46 -5.19 5.30
N VAL A 109 3.51 -4.48 5.70
CA VAL A 109 4.06 -4.52 7.05
C VAL A 109 3.97 -3.10 7.60
N SER A 110 3.47 -2.97 8.82
CA SER A 110 3.30 -1.69 9.49
C SER A 110 4.02 -1.73 10.83
N ALA A 111 4.67 -0.63 11.17
CA ALA A 111 5.32 -0.48 12.47
C ALA A 111 5.35 1.00 12.85
N PRO A 112 5.45 1.32 14.16
CA PRO A 112 5.77 2.68 14.54
C PRO A 112 7.07 3.14 13.86
N ALA A 113 7.10 4.38 13.40
CA ALA A 113 8.25 4.88 12.63
C ALA A 113 9.58 4.75 13.40
N TRP A 114 9.54 4.86 14.74
CA TRP A 114 10.74 4.72 15.56
C TRP A 114 11.28 3.28 15.60
N GLN A 115 10.41 2.27 15.34
CA GLN A 115 10.83 0.86 15.27
C GLN A 115 11.28 0.46 13.87
N LEU A 116 11.01 1.29 12.88
CA LEU A 116 11.34 1.00 11.48
C LEU A 116 12.12 2.18 10.89
N PRO A 117 13.41 2.32 11.24
CA PRO A 117 14.22 3.42 10.72
C PRO A 117 14.34 3.34 9.19
N LEU A 118 14.54 4.48 8.55
CA LEU A 118 14.69 4.54 7.10
C LEU A 118 15.81 3.65 6.58
N THR A 119 16.86 3.43 7.38
CA THR A 119 17.97 2.54 7.03
C THR A 119 17.54 1.08 6.87
N GLU A 120 16.45 0.67 7.51
CA GLU A 120 15.94 -0.70 7.44
C GLU A 120 14.83 -0.87 6.39
N VAL A 121 14.30 0.24 5.86
CA VAL A 121 13.18 0.19 4.91
C VAL A 121 13.59 -0.53 3.62
N ASP A 122 14.79 -0.35 3.12
CA ASP A 122 15.24 -1.00 1.89
C ASP A 122 15.25 -2.52 2.01
N LYS A 123 15.67 -3.04 3.16
CA LYS A 123 15.63 -4.49 3.43
C LYS A 123 14.20 -4.99 3.52
N LEU A 124 13.35 -4.23 4.21
CA LEU A 124 11.94 -4.59 4.37
C LEU A 124 11.22 -4.57 3.03
N ASN A 125 11.50 -3.60 2.16
CA ASN A 125 10.92 -3.53 0.83
C ASN A 125 11.15 -4.82 0.05
N GLN A 126 12.37 -5.33 0.07
CA GLN A 126 12.73 -6.55 -0.62
C GLN A 126 11.99 -7.77 -0.07
N VAL A 127 11.84 -7.85 1.25
CA VAL A 127 11.11 -8.95 1.90
C VAL A 127 9.64 -8.92 1.53
N VAL A 128 9.01 -7.74 1.57
CA VAL A 128 7.60 -7.59 1.25
C VAL A 128 7.35 -7.91 -0.23
N ILE A 129 8.19 -7.43 -1.13
CA ILE A 129 8.09 -7.74 -2.56
C ILE A 129 8.25 -9.23 -2.81
N TYR A 130 9.23 -9.85 -2.16
CA TYR A 130 9.47 -11.30 -2.29
C TYR A 130 8.21 -12.10 -1.92
N HIS A 131 7.61 -11.80 -0.79
CA HIS A 131 6.41 -12.51 -0.34
C HIS A 131 5.19 -12.20 -1.22
N ALA A 132 5.04 -10.98 -1.69
CA ALA A 132 3.98 -10.62 -2.62
C ALA A 132 4.10 -11.42 -3.94
N ASN A 133 5.32 -11.53 -4.45
CA ASN A 133 5.58 -12.31 -5.67
C ASN A 133 5.33 -13.80 -5.45
N LEU A 134 5.71 -14.33 -4.29
CA LEU A 134 5.48 -15.73 -3.95
C LEU A 134 3.99 -16.05 -3.91
N ILE A 135 3.20 -15.18 -3.28
CA ILE A 135 1.74 -15.33 -3.23
C ILE A 135 1.17 -15.27 -4.66
N SER A 136 1.62 -14.30 -5.46
CA SER A 136 1.16 -14.16 -6.84
C SER A 136 1.43 -15.44 -7.65
N GLN A 137 2.61 -16.02 -7.52
CA GLN A 137 2.97 -17.27 -8.19
C GLN A 137 2.05 -18.41 -7.77
N ARG A 138 1.73 -18.50 -6.48
CA ARG A 138 0.81 -19.52 -5.97
C ARG A 138 -0.61 -19.34 -6.45
N LEU A 139 -0.97 -18.12 -6.85
CA LEU A 139 -2.26 -17.82 -7.47
C LEU A 139 -2.26 -18.03 -8.99
N GLY A 140 -1.14 -18.49 -9.54
CA GLY A 140 -1.03 -18.81 -10.95
C GLY A 140 -0.38 -17.75 -11.82
N TYR A 141 0.12 -16.67 -11.24
CA TYR A 141 0.81 -15.65 -11.99
C TYR A 141 2.18 -16.15 -12.46
N VAL A 142 2.43 -16.06 -13.76
CA VAL A 142 3.72 -16.39 -14.35
C VAL A 142 4.32 -15.12 -14.91
N ARG A 143 5.47 -14.75 -14.37
CA ARG A 143 6.20 -13.58 -14.84
C ARG A 143 6.80 -13.88 -16.22
N SER A 144 6.47 -13.03 -17.17
CA SER A 144 7.02 -13.12 -18.53
C SER A 144 8.36 -12.39 -18.65
#